data_e7bb88ab2c1a135387462f656e4b6006
#
_entry.id   e7bb88ab2c1a135387462f656e4b6006
#
_cell.length_a   1.000
_cell.length_b   1.000
_cell.length_c   1.000
_cell.angle_alpha   90.00
_cell.angle_beta   90.00
_cell.angle_gamma   90.00
#
_symmetry.space_group_name_H-M   'P 1'
#
loop_
_entity.id
_entity.type
_entity.pdbx_description
1 polymer ?
#
loop_
_entity_poly.entity_id
_entity_poly.type
_entity_poly.pdbx_seq_one_letter_code
_entity_poly.pdbx_strand_id
1 'polypeptide(L)'
;MYYFLTASKDASVYLQQPDQNTGLDEVLEVSKVYYGNIKDVSRALLKFDLTGVSGSIVSGDVKLDEATLILRETDSEELPLEFTLEAYPISQSWEMGNGTRFDAISTAGVTWNNREGDTTQRWLQTAEFSEVSTGSYAGLGGTFYDSVYSTQNFQYMTSDVNMDVKDIVEDWISGSIPNDGLVLKLPFESEGDSTDYGILKLFSKETHTIHQPKLRIGWDDVI
;
A
#
# COMPACT_ATOMS: atom_id res chain seq x y z
N MET A 1 -12.69 -21.53 7.06
CA MET A 1 -13.16 -21.20 5.68
C MET A 1 -12.34 -20.02 5.14
N TYR A 2 -12.22 -19.86 3.81
CA TYR A 2 -11.45 -18.74 3.22
C TYR A 2 -12.32 -17.91 2.28
N TYR A 3 -12.10 -16.61 2.32
CA TYR A 3 -12.69 -15.65 1.39
C TYR A 3 -11.60 -14.77 0.78
N PHE A 4 -11.71 -14.48 -0.51
CA PHE A 4 -10.76 -13.66 -1.24
C PHE A 4 -11.44 -12.38 -1.71
N LEU A 5 -10.86 -11.26 -1.33
CA LEU A 5 -11.24 -9.94 -1.80
C LEU A 5 -10.19 -9.46 -2.79
N THR A 6 -10.63 -8.92 -3.92
CA THR A 6 -9.75 -8.17 -4.83
C THR A 6 -9.69 -6.71 -4.41
N ALA A 7 -8.59 -6.03 -4.71
CA ALA A 7 -8.46 -4.61 -4.41
C ALA A 7 -9.58 -3.80 -5.08
N SER A 8 -10.22 -2.92 -4.33
CA SER A 8 -11.23 -1.98 -4.83
C SER A 8 -10.60 -0.72 -5.41
N LYS A 9 -9.46 -0.31 -4.84
CA LYS A 9 -8.61 0.81 -5.31
C LYS A 9 -7.15 0.42 -5.14
N ASP A 10 -6.31 0.84 -6.08
CA ASP A 10 -4.88 0.85 -5.91
C ASP A 10 -4.23 1.96 -6.76
N ALA A 11 -3.02 2.36 -6.40
CA ALA A 11 -2.20 3.29 -7.16
C ALA A 11 -0.78 3.29 -6.61
N SER A 12 0.19 3.63 -7.44
CA SER A 12 1.55 3.99 -6.99
C SER A 12 1.66 5.51 -6.85
N VAL A 13 2.48 5.96 -5.91
CA VAL A 13 2.78 7.38 -5.73
C VAL A 13 4.29 7.57 -5.73
N TYR A 14 4.78 8.62 -6.44
CA TYR A 14 6.19 8.81 -6.74
C TYR A 14 6.70 10.16 -6.23
N LEU A 15 7.80 10.13 -5.50
CA LEU A 15 8.45 11.32 -4.95
C LEU A 15 8.88 12.30 -6.05
N GLN A 16 9.45 11.80 -7.14
CA GLN A 16 9.95 12.64 -8.24
C GLN A 16 8.88 13.03 -9.25
N GLN A 17 7.68 12.45 -9.15
CA GLN A 17 6.49 12.82 -9.92
C GLN A 17 5.33 13.11 -8.95
N PRO A 18 5.49 14.13 -8.08
CA PRO A 18 4.67 14.26 -6.87
C PRO A 18 3.21 14.65 -7.15
N ASP A 19 2.90 15.09 -8.35
CA ASP A 19 1.56 15.47 -8.80
C ASP A 19 1.01 14.52 -9.88
N GLN A 20 1.72 13.43 -10.20
CA GLN A 20 1.24 12.42 -11.15
C GLN A 20 0.34 11.40 -10.46
N ASN A 21 -0.86 11.21 -11.00
CA ASN A 21 -1.75 10.11 -10.65
C ASN A 21 -1.45 8.87 -11.52
N THR A 22 -1.58 7.69 -10.94
CA THR A 22 -1.28 6.40 -11.58
C THR A 22 -2.37 5.34 -11.34
N GLY A 23 -3.60 5.78 -11.12
CA GLY A 23 -4.71 4.89 -10.75
C GLY A 23 -5.11 3.88 -11.84
N LEU A 24 -4.68 4.07 -13.09
CA LEU A 24 -4.94 3.12 -14.17
C LEU A 24 -3.68 2.35 -14.63
N ASP A 25 -2.58 2.45 -13.91
CA ASP A 25 -1.40 1.65 -14.23
C ASP A 25 -1.67 0.15 -13.93
N GLU A 26 -1.19 -0.72 -14.82
CA GLU A 26 -1.31 -2.18 -14.68
C GLU A 26 -0.31 -2.74 -13.65
N VAL A 27 0.61 -1.91 -13.17
CA VAL A 27 1.71 -2.27 -12.27
C VAL A 27 1.77 -1.31 -11.10
N LEU A 28 1.90 -1.86 -9.90
CA LEU A 28 2.23 -1.13 -8.69
C LEU A 28 3.75 -1.19 -8.47
N GLU A 29 4.33 -0.08 -8.05
CA GLU A 29 5.77 0.00 -7.76
C GLU A 29 6.04 0.41 -6.32
N VAL A 30 6.93 -0.33 -5.65
CA VAL A 30 7.58 0.08 -4.41
C VAL A 30 9.07 0.11 -4.67
N SER A 31 9.67 1.28 -4.58
CA SER A 31 11.05 1.46 -5.01
C SER A 31 11.80 2.48 -4.18
N LYS A 32 13.11 2.36 -4.26
CA LYS A 32 14.04 3.43 -3.96
C LYS A 32 15.24 3.30 -4.89
N VAL A 33 15.36 4.22 -5.80
CA VAL A 33 16.43 4.26 -6.81
C VAL A 33 17.12 5.62 -6.83
N TYR A 34 18.34 5.63 -7.32
CA TYR A 34 19.10 6.86 -7.53
C TYR A 34 19.36 7.09 -9.02
N TYR A 35 18.93 8.23 -9.50
CA TYR A 35 19.31 8.74 -10.82
C TYR A 35 20.38 9.82 -10.66
N GLY A 36 21.65 9.38 -10.65
CA GLY A 36 22.75 10.24 -10.23
C GLY A 36 22.66 10.57 -8.74
N ASN A 37 22.45 11.84 -8.40
CA ASN A 37 22.28 12.31 -7.02
C ASN A 37 20.80 12.53 -6.64
N ILE A 38 19.87 12.19 -7.52
CA ILE A 38 18.45 12.38 -7.28
C ILE A 38 17.88 11.06 -6.79
N LYS A 39 17.35 11.08 -5.57
CA LYS A 39 16.65 9.96 -4.96
C LYS A 39 15.20 9.97 -5.42
N ASP A 40 14.73 8.84 -5.93
CA ASP A 40 13.32 8.58 -6.20
C ASP A 40 12.81 7.46 -5.30
N VAL A 41 11.65 7.68 -4.70
CA VAL A 41 10.96 6.72 -3.84
C VAL A 41 9.55 6.57 -4.36
N SER A 42 9.07 5.33 -4.46
CA SER A 42 7.66 5.06 -4.73
C SER A 42 7.06 4.18 -3.65
N ARG A 43 5.77 4.36 -3.45
CA ARG A 43 4.94 3.57 -2.53
C ARG A 43 3.68 3.12 -3.24
N ALA A 44 3.17 1.94 -2.87
CA ALA A 44 1.91 1.43 -3.40
C ALA A 44 0.79 1.57 -2.36
N LEU A 45 -0.35 2.07 -2.81
CA LEU A 45 -1.57 2.20 -2.01
C LEU A 45 -2.58 1.14 -2.48
N LEU A 46 -3.25 0.47 -1.53
CA LEU A 46 -4.25 -0.56 -1.82
C LEU A 46 -5.43 -0.42 -0.87
N LYS A 47 -6.65 -0.65 -1.36
CA LYS A 47 -7.85 -0.71 -0.52
C LYS A 47 -8.68 -1.93 -0.87
N PHE A 48 -9.22 -2.59 0.16
CA PHE A 48 -10.12 -3.74 0.04
C PHE A 48 -11.46 -3.39 0.70
N ASP A 49 -12.56 -3.76 0.05
CA ASP A 49 -13.89 -3.57 0.61
C ASP A 49 -14.26 -4.76 1.51
N LEU A 50 -14.35 -4.50 2.81
CA LEU A 50 -14.68 -5.51 3.82
C LEU A 50 -16.17 -5.59 4.15
N THR A 51 -17.03 -4.80 3.52
CA THR A 51 -18.47 -4.73 3.89
C THR A 51 -19.19 -6.08 3.81
N GLY A 52 -18.79 -6.95 2.88
CA GLY A 52 -19.36 -8.28 2.73
C GLY A 52 -18.95 -9.29 3.82
N VAL A 53 -17.90 -9.01 4.59
CA VAL A 53 -17.34 -9.94 5.59
C VAL A 53 -17.46 -9.39 7.01
N SER A 54 -17.33 -8.08 7.19
CA SER A 54 -17.33 -7.44 8.51
C SER A 54 -18.59 -7.70 9.31
N GLY A 55 -19.77 -7.75 8.67
CA GLY A 55 -21.03 -7.98 9.35
C GLY A 55 -21.07 -9.29 10.14
N SER A 56 -20.60 -10.38 9.57
CA SER A 56 -20.58 -11.71 10.20
C SER A 56 -19.55 -11.79 11.33
N ILE A 57 -18.44 -11.09 11.21
CA ILE A 57 -17.39 -11.06 12.25
C ILE A 57 -17.84 -10.18 13.42
N VAL A 58 -18.44 -9.02 13.16
CA VAL A 58 -18.93 -8.10 14.20
C VAL A 58 -20.10 -8.71 14.97
N SER A 59 -20.98 -9.50 14.33
CA SER A 59 -22.06 -10.20 15.01
C SER A 59 -21.56 -11.32 15.96
N GLY A 60 -20.29 -11.72 15.85
CA GLY A 60 -19.70 -12.80 16.62
C GLY A 60 -20.00 -14.20 16.09
N ASP A 61 -20.63 -14.31 14.92
CA ASP A 61 -20.92 -15.60 14.27
C ASP A 61 -19.66 -16.29 13.78
N VAL A 62 -18.64 -15.52 13.44
CA VAL A 62 -17.33 -16.02 12.99
C VAL A 62 -16.21 -15.25 13.68
N LYS A 63 -15.08 -15.92 13.88
CA LYS A 63 -13.85 -15.32 14.41
C LYS A 63 -12.82 -15.23 13.29
N LEU A 64 -12.21 -14.05 13.14
CA LEU A 64 -11.08 -13.88 12.23
C LEU A 64 -9.90 -14.73 12.72
N ASP A 65 -9.45 -15.66 11.87
CA ASP A 65 -8.32 -16.54 12.16
C ASP A 65 -7.05 -16.03 11.49
N GLU A 66 -7.15 -15.65 10.23
CA GLU A 66 -6.05 -15.07 9.47
C GLU A 66 -6.50 -13.99 8.50
N ALA A 67 -5.60 -13.05 8.17
CA ALA A 67 -5.73 -12.15 7.04
C ALA A 67 -4.37 -12.00 6.35
N THR A 68 -4.30 -12.36 5.06
CA THR A 68 -3.06 -12.34 4.28
C THR A 68 -3.22 -11.45 3.06
N LEU A 69 -2.35 -10.46 2.93
CA LEU A 69 -2.20 -9.67 1.72
C LEU A 69 -1.39 -10.48 0.69
N ILE A 70 -1.95 -10.67 -0.50
CA ILE A 70 -1.33 -11.45 -1.57
C ILE A 70 -1.17 -10.57 -2.79
N LEU A 71 0.10 -10.31 -3.17
CA LEU A 71 0.45 -9.60 -4.38
C LEU A 71 1.47 -10.45 -5.16
N ARG A 72 1.36 -10.42 -6.47
CA ARG A 72 2.28 -11.14 -7.37
C ARG A 72 3.25 -10.19 -8.02
N GLU A 73 4.50 -10.57 -7.91
CA GLU A 73 5.60 -9.87 -8.56
C GLU A 73 5.51 -10.06 -10.09
N THR A 74 5.92 -9.02 -10.80
CA THR A 74 6.13 -9.01 -12.24
C THR A 74 7.57 -8.57 -12.53
N ASP A 75 7.88 -7.95 -13.58
CA ASP A 75 9.21 -7.60 -14.09
C ASP A 75 9.98 -6.59 -13.20
N SER A 76 10.32 -6.99 -11.96
CA SER A 76 11.07 -6.18 -11.00
C SER A 76 12.50 -5.92 -11.44
N GLU A 77 13.10 -4.81 -11.01
CA GLU A 77 14.40 -4.36 -11.46
C GLU A 77 15.35 -4.16 -10.27
N GLU A 78 16.55 -4.76 -10.37
CA GLU A 78 17.68 -4.54 -9.47
C GLU A 78 17.39 -4.71 -7.97
N LEU A 79 16.48 -5.61 -7.61
CA LEU A 79 16.15 -5.88 -6.21
C LEU A 79 17.36 -6.44 -5.45
N PRO A 80 17.61 -6.00 -4.22
CA PRO A 80 18.62 -6.61 -3.37
C PRO A 80 18.24 -8.05 -3.02
N LEU A 81 19.23 -8.87 -2.67
CA LEU A 81 18.99 -10.26 -2.23
C LEU A 81 18.16 -10.35 -0.95
N GLU A 82 18.27 -9.35 -0.12
CA GLU A 82 17.52 -9.24 1.14
C GLU A 82 16.96 -7.82 1.28
N PHE A 83 15.66 -7.71 1.51
CA PHE A 83 15.00 -6.45 1.82
C PHE A 83 13.71 -6.71 2.61
N THR A 84 13.20 -5.67 3.22
CA THR A 84 11.96 -5.69 3.99
C THR A 84 10.93 -4.79 3.32
N LEU A 85 9.70 -5.24 3.28
CA LEU A 85 8.53 -4.45 2.91
C LEU A 85 7.64 -4.27 4.13
N GLU A 86 7.09 -3.09 4.31
CA GLU A 86 6.17 -2.75 5.38
C GLU A 86 4.80 -2.35 4.83
N ALA A 87 3.74 -2.72 5.55
CA ALA A 87 2.37 -2.33 5.27
C ALA A 87 1.78 -1.61 6.47
N TYR A 88 1.28 -0.40 6.28
CA TYR A 88 0.62 0.42 7.30
C TYR A 88 -0.81 0.74 6.89
N PRO A 89 -1.77 0.84 7.83
CA PRO A 89 -3.11 1.32 7.52
C PRO A 89 -3.10 2.82 7.20
N ILE A 90 -3.69 3.19 6.08
CA ILE A 90 -3.83 4.59 5.67
C ILE A 90 -4.80 5.30 6.61
N SER A 91 -4.47 6.53 7.00
CA SER A 91 -5.24 7.30 7.99
C SER A 91 -6.24 8.29 7.38
N GLN A 92 -6.28 8.39 6.06
CA GLN A 92 -7.16 9.32 5.35
C GLN A 92 -7.75 8.68 4.11
N SER A 93 -9.02 8.96 3.84
CA SER A 93 -9.65 8.55 2.57
C SER A 93 -8.93 9.16 1.37
N TRP A 94 -8.86 8.42 0.28
CA TRP A 94 -8.20 8.83 -0.96
C TRP A 94 -8.97 8.31 -2.18
N GLU A 95 -8.73 8.94 -3.32
CA GLU A 95 -9.32 8.54 -4.60
C GLU A 95 -8.27 7.98 -5.55
N MET A 96 -8.60 6.84 -6.18
CA MET A 96 -7.69 6.14 -7.09
C MET A 96 -7.30 7.02 -8.28
N GLY A 97 -8.27 7.71 -8.87
CA GLY A 97 -8.06 8.51 -10.07
C GLY A 97 -8.07 7.70 -11.35
N ASN A 98 -7.63 8.34 -12.42
CA ASN A 98 -7.68 7.79 -13.78
C ASN A 98 -6.45 8.13 -14.62
N GLY A 99 -5.35 8.48 -13.98
CA GLY A 99 -4.08 8.76 -14.64
C GLY A 99 -3.22 7.51 -14.81
N THR A 100 -2.20 7.64 -15.65
CA THR A 100 -1.10 6.69 -15.83
C THR A 100 0.23 7.40 -15.69
N ARG A 101 1.28 6.68 -15.32
CA ARG A 101 2.61 7.26 -15.01
C ARG A 101 3.23 8.03 -16.17
N PHE A 102 3.08 7.52 -17.39
CA PHE A 102 3.81 8.02 -18.56
C PHE A 102 2.98 8.90 -19.48
N ASP A 103 1.72 9.12 -19.16
CA ASP A 103 0.85 10.04 -19.89
C ASP A 103 0.97 11.48 -19.38
N ALA A 104 0.17 12.37 -19.94
CA ALA A 104 0.06 13.74 -19.45
C ALA A 104 -0.36 13.74 -17.98
N ILE A 105 0.19 14.68 -17.19
CA ILE A 105 -0.11 14.78 -15.77
C ILE A 105 -1.61 14.83 -15.54
N SER A 106 -2.11 13.83 -14.82
CA SER A 106 -3.47 13.78 -14.32
C SER A 106 -3.47 14.04 -12.83
N THR A 107 -4.15 15.08 -12.40
CA THR A 107 -4.35 15.40 -11.00
C THR A 107 -5.66 14.80 -10.44
N ALA A 108 -6.38 14.01 -11.23
CA ALA A 108 -7.64 13.39 -10.83
C ALA A 108 -7.38 12.12 -10.04
N GLY A 109 -7.14 12.24 -8.74
CA GLY A 109 -6.89 11.11 -7.85
C GLY A 109 -5.64 11.29 -6.99
N VAL A 110 -5.26 10.21 -6.33
CA VAL A 110 -4.12 10.21 -5.41
C VAL A 110 -2.80 10.45 -6.14
N THR A 111 -1.94 11.22 -5.49
CA THR A 111 -0.57 11.51 -5.90
C THR A 111 0.34 11.49 -4.66
N TRP A 112 1.62 11.70 -4.84
CA TRP A 112 2.53 11.85 -3.69
C TRP A 112 2.12 13.00 -2.78
N ASN A 113 1.69 14.13 -3.35
CA ASN A 113 1.29 15.33 -2.60
C ASN A 113 -0.14 15.29 -2.08
N ASN A 114 -1.06 14.69 -2.83
CA ASN A 114 -2.48 14.83 -2.60
C ASN A 114 -3.17 13.47 -2.47
N ARG A 115 -4.18 13.37 -1.59
CA ARG A 115 -5.03 12.17 -1.44
C ARG A 115 -6.20 12.14 -2.44
N GLU A 116 -6.57 13.29 -2.99
CA GLU A 116 -7.59 13.48 -4.01
C GLU A 116 -7.10 14.49 -5.03
N GLY A 117 -7.70 14.50 -6.22
CA GLY A 117 -7.25 15.26 -7.37
C GLY A 117 -7.16 16.79 -7.28
N ASP A 118 -7.47 17.38 -6.14
CA ASP A 118 -7.38 18.82 -5.92
C ASP A 118 -6.18 19.14 -5.02
N THR A 119 -5.44 20.19 -5.34
CA THR A 119 -4.33 20.71 -4.54
C THR A 119 -4.72 21.12 -3.12
N THR A 120 -6.01 21.23 -2.81
CA THR A 120 -6.54 21.48 -1.48
C THR A 120 -6.67 20.22 -0.64
N GLN A 121 -6.68 19.04 -1.25
CA GLN A 121 -6.85 17.75 -0.60
C GLN A 121 -5.49 17.04 -0.39
N ARG A 122 -4.59 17.74 0.28
CA ARG A 122 -3.26 17.19 0.59
C ARG A 122 -3.33 16.12 1.67
N TRP A 123 -2.34 15.23 1.64
CA TRP A 123 -2.05 14.39 2.79
C TRP A 123 -1.73 15.24 4.01
N LEU A 124 -2.32 14.91 5.17
CA LEU A 124 -2.03 15.62 6.42
C LEU A 124 -0.58 15.38 6.85
N GLN A 125 0.07 16.48 7.19
CA GLN A 125 1.43 16.48 7.73
C GLN A 125 1.35 16.76 9.24
N THR A 126 0.84 15.82 10.03
CA THR A 126 0.81 15.97 11.48
C THR A 126 1.70 14.92 12.13
N ALA A 127 2.31 15.27 13.24
CA ALA A 127 3.17 14.36 14.00
C ALA A 127 2.45 13.11 14.52
N GLU A 128 1.12 13.12 14.53
CA GLU A 128 0.29 12.00 14.97
C GLU A 128 0.23 10.85 13.95
N PHE A 129 0.55 11.14 12.69
CA PHE A 129 0.41 10.18 11.59
C PHE A 129 1.74 9.89 10.90
N SER A 130 2.86 10.18 11.54
CA SER A 130 4.06 10.16 10.76
C SER A 130 5.28 9.73 11.53
N GLU A 131 5.94 8.76 11.02
CA GLU A 131 7.37 8.52 11.18
C GLU A 131 8.23 9.74 10.91
N VAL A 132 7.76 10.81 10.75
CA VAL A 132 7.95 11.87 9.88
C VAL A 132 8.42 13.13 10.49
N SER A 133 8.59 13.13 11.73
CA SER A 133 9.16 14.29 12.38
C SER A 133 10.60 14.62 11.93
N THR A 134 11.23 13.75 11.14
CA THR A 134 12.66 13.88 10.84
C THR A 134 13.07 13.76 9.37
N GLY A 135 12.17 13.46 8.44
CA GLY A 135 12.53 13.21 7.04
C GLY A 135 11.89 14.17 6.04
N SER A 136 12.51 14.32 4.90
CA SER A 136 12.02 15.13 3.76
C SER A 136 10.70 14.64 3.16
N TYR A 137 10.15 13.54 3.63
CA TYR A 137 8.96 12.84 3.09
C TYR A 137 7.77 12.88 4.02
N ALA A 138 7.87 13.66 5.02
CA ALA A 138 6.93 13.77 6.11
C ALA A 138 5.49 14.02 5.67
N GLY A 139 4.60 13.03 5.82
CA GLY A 139 3.18 13.13 5.53
C GLY A 139 2.81 13.15 4.05
N LEU A 140 3.78 13.08 3.16
CA LEU A 140 3.57 12.93 1.72
C LEU A 140 3.76 11.46 1.31
N GLY A 141 3.15 11.06 0.18
CA GLY A 141 3.20 9.67 -0.28
C GLY A 141 2.32 8.70 0.52
N GLY A 142 1.23 9.22 1.11
CA GLY A 142 0.29 8.46 1.94
C GLY A 142 0.53 8.65 3.43
N THR A 143 -0.42 9.26 4.13
CA THR A 143 -0.41 9.40 5.60
C THR A 143 -1.01 8.15 6.23
N PHE A 144 -0.38 7.58 7.25
CA PHE A 144 -0.76 6.30 7.83
C PHE A 144 -0.66 6.31 9.37
N TYR A 145 -1.29 5.33 10.00
CA TYR A 145 -1.11 5.03 11.42
C TYR A 145 0.14 4.17 11.60
N ASP A 146 1.02 4.57 12.50
CA ASP A 146 2.25 3.86 12.84
C ASP A 146 2.11 2.91 14.05
N SER A 147 0.94 2.94 14.70
CA SER A 147 0.66 2.13 15.89
C SER A 147 0.47 0.64 15.59
N VAL A 148 0.10 0.29 14.36
CA VAL A 148 -0.06 -1.08 13.89
C VAL A 148 0.49 -1.17 12.47
N TYR A 149 1.30 -2.19 12.20
CA TYR A 149 1.85 -2.43 10.88
C TYR A 149 2.25 -3.89 10.72
N SER A 150 2.45 -4.29 9.49
CA SER A 150 2.90 -5.64 9.13
C SER A 150 4.17 -5.57 8.30
N THR A 151 4.99 -6.61 8.38
CA THR A 151 6.25 -6.69 7.64
C THR A 151 6.41 -8.02 6.93
N GLN A 152 7.12 -8.00 5.80
CA GLN A 152 7.61 -9.20 5.15
C GLN A 152 9.07 -9.01 4.78
N ASN A 153 9.92 -9.96 5.23
CA ASN A 153 11.32 -10.02 4.85
C ASN A 153 11.46 -10.93 3.63
N PHE A 154 12.16 -10.44 2.63
CA PHE A 154 12.46 -11.17 1.40
C PHE A 154 13.90 -11.68 1.45
N GLN A 155 14.09 -12.95 1.05
CA GLN A 155 15.38 -13.62 0.99
C GLN A 155 15.42 -14.56 -0.22
N TYR A 156 16.28 -14.28 -1.18
CA TYR A 156 16.78 -15.18 -2.24
C TYR A 156 15.82 -15.72 -3.31
N MET A 157 14.51 -15.85 -3.14
CA MET A 157 13.75 -16.72 -4.04
C MET A 157 12.49 -16.16 -4.67
N THR A 158 11.79 -15.25 -4.05
CA THR A 158 10.55 -14.71 -4.59
C THR A 158 10.28 -13.32 -4.04
N SER A 159 9.82 -12.46 -4.91
CA SER A 159 9.37 -11.12 -4.56
C SER A 159 7.85 -11.03 -4.41
N ASP A 160 7.15 -12.18 -4.44
CA ASP A 160 5.72 -12.24 -4.16
C ASP A 160 5.43 -11.84 -2.71
N VAL A 161 4.46 -10.95 -2.53
CA VAL A 161 3.99 -10.57 -1.21
C VAL A 161 2.97 -11.59 -0.73
N ASN A 162 3.21 -12.15 0.46
CA ASN A 162 2.28 -12.96 1.23
C ASN A 162 2.37 -12.53 2.69
N MET A 163 1.92 -11.32 2.97
CA MET A 163 2.12 -10.65 4.25
C MET A 163 0.93 -10.89 5.17
N ASP A 164 1.20 -11.31 6.40
CA ASP A 164 0.18 -11.36 7.45
C ASP A 164 -0.21 -9.93 7.84
N VAL A 165 -1.48 -9.59 7.65
CA VAL A 165 -2.06 -8.28 7.95
C VAL A 165 -3.25 -8.40 8.91
N LYS A 166 -3.28 -9.49 9.69
CA LYS A 166 -4.41 -9.82 10.56
C LYS A 166 -4.73 -8.69 11.54
N ASP A 167 -3.73 -8.19 12.25
CA ASP A 167 -3.93 -7.15 13.27
C ASP A 167 -4.52 -5.87 12.67
N ILE A 168 -4.09 -5.49 11.46
CA ILE A 168 -4.64 -4.35 10.72
C ILE A 168 -6.10 -4.60 10.35
N VAL A 169 -6.41 -5.80 9.86
CA VAL A 169 -7.79 -6.16 9.47
C VAL A 169 -8.71 -6.26 10.70
N GLU A 170 -8.22 -6.73 11.84
CA GLU A 170 -8.95 -6.72 13.12
C GLU A 170 -9.29 -5.30 13.57
N ASP A 171 -8.35 -4.36 13.47
CA ASP A 171 -8.57 -2.95 13.77
C ASP A 171 -9.61 -2.30 12.85
N TRP A 172 -9.60 -2.64 11.56
CA TRP A 172 -10.62 -2.17 10.63
C TRP A 172 -12.02 -2.73 10.95
N ILE A 173 -12.11 -4.03 11.27
CA ILE A 173 -13.38 -4.69 11.58
C ILE A 173 -13.95 -4.20 12.90
N SER A 174 -13.11 -4.03 13.92
CA SER A 174 -13.52 -3.48 15.21
C SER A 174 -13.91 -2.00 15.16
N GLY A 175 -13.51 -1.29 14.10
CA GLY A 175 -13.69 0.15 13.98
C GLY A 175 -12.69 0.98 14.78
N SER A 176 -11.65 0.35 15.34
CA SER A 176 -10.54 1.06 16.02
C SER A 176 -9.81 2.00 15.06
N ILE A 177 -9.64 1.56 13.83
CA ILE A 177 -9.06 2.33 12.72
C ILE A 177 -10.02 2.29 11.52
N PRO A 178 -10.30 3.42 10.85
CA PRO A 178 -11.07 3.41 9.60
C PRO A 178 -10.36 2.58 8.51
N ASN A 179 -11.12 1.83 7.72
CA ASN A 179 -10.55 1.14 6.56
C ASN A 179 -10.41 2.12 5.39
N ASP A 180 -9.28 2.82 5.35
CA ASP A 180 -8.87 3.62 4.19
C ASP A 180 -7.81 2.91 3.33
N GLY A 181 -7.51 1.65 3.65
CA GLY A 181 -6.58 0.80 2.91
C GLY A 181 -5.20 0.74 3.53
N LEU A 182 -4.25 0.22 2.75
CA LEU A 182 -2.84 0.02 3.12
C LEU A 182 -1.93 0.89 2.27
N VAL A 183 -0.84 1.37 2.85
CA VAL A 183 0.34 1.80 2.13
C VAL A 183 1.43 0.73 2.27
N LEU A 184 1.98 0.30 1.14
CA LEU A 184 3.17 -0.54 1.07
C LEU A 184 4.38 0.32 0.77
N LYS A 185 5.44 0.15 1.55
CA LYS A 185 6.66 0.95 1.45
C LYS A 185 7.88 0.16 1.92
N LEU A 186 9.05 0.64 1.59
CA LEU A 186 10.28 0.22 2.27
C LEU A 186 10.32 0.80 3.69
N PRO A 187 11.03 0.17 4.63
CA PRO A 187 11.26 0.74 5.96
C PRO A 187 11.79 2.18 5.89
N PHE A 188 11.42 2.99 6.87
CA PHE A 188 11.82 4.39 6.90
C PHE A 188 13.34 4.59 6.80
N GLU A 189 14.08 3.76 7.51
CA GLU A 189 15.55 3.78 7.48
C GLU A 189 16.08 3.45 6.08
N SER A 190 15.45 2.49 5.40
CA SER A 190 15.78 2.13 4.01
C SER A 190 15.44 3.24 3.02
N GLU A 191 14.29 3.91 3.17
CA GLU A 191 13.96 5.07 2.35
C GLU A 191 14.90 6.25 2.62
N GLY A 192 15.47 6.34 3.85
CA GLY A 192 16.33 7.42 4.30
C GLY A 192 17.82 7.27 3.97
N ASP A 193 18.31 6.04 3.88
CA ASP A 193 19.73 5.74 3.67
C ASP A 193 20.23 6.04 2.25
N SER A 194 21.49 5.72 1.94
CA SER A 194 22.09 5.92 0.61
C SER A 194 22.10 4.67 -0.27
N THR A 195 21.47 3.57 0.19
CA THR A 195 21.44 2.31 -0.55
C THR A 195 20.39 2.37 -1.67
N ASP A 196 20.69 1.80 -2.82
CA ASP A 196 19.72 1.56 -3.89
C ASP A 196 18.99 0.25 -3.60
N TYR A 197 17.65 0.27 -3.60
CA TYR A 197 16.80 -0.90 -3.34
C TYR A 197 16.10 -1.41 -4.60
N GLY A 198 16.38 -0.80 -5.76
CA GLY A 198 15.72 -1.20 -7.00
C GLY A 198 14.23 -0.89 -7.02
N ILE A 199 13.52 -1.59 -7.89
CA ILE A 199 12.09 -1.40 -8.15
C ILE A 199 11.36 -2.73 -7.99
N LEU A 200 10.59 -2.90 -6.92
CA LEU A 200 9.65 -4.00 -6.78
C LEU A 200 8.40 -3.65 -7.57
N LYS A 201 8.10 -4.46 -8.58
CA LYS A 201 6.92 -4.33 -9.44
C LYS A 201 5.93 -5.44 -9.16
N LEU A 202 4.69 -5.04 -8.88
CA LEU A 202 3.58 -5.93 -8.53
C LEU A 202 2.41 -5.68 -9.48
N PHE A 203 1.65 -6.73 -9.81
CA PHE A 203 0.44 -6.53 -10.61
C PHE A 203 -0.58 -5.68 -9.84
N SER A 204 -1.20 -4.71 -10.52
CA SER A 204 -2.28 -3.88 -9.99
C SER A 204 -3.65 -4.51 -10.20
N LYS A 205 -4.70 -3.85 -9.72
CA LYS A 205 -6.09 -4.27 -10.02
C LYS A 205 -6.48 -4.08 -11.48
N GLU A 206 -5.82 -3.16 -12.19
CA GLU A 206 -6.05 -2.88 -13.62
C GLU A 206 -5.32 -3.87 -14.54
N THR A 207 -4.53 -4.79 -13.97
CA THR A 207 -3.87 -5.84 -14.77
C THR A 207 -4.87 -6.69 -15.54
N HIS A 208 -4.56 -7.01 -16.78
CA HIS A 208 -5.33 -7.95 -17.61
C HIS A 208 -5.02 -9.42 -17.30
N THR A 209 -4.43 -9.71 -16.15
CA THR A 209 -4.10 -11.07 -15.70
C THR A 209 -4.99 -11.51 -14.53
N ILE A 210 -4.82 -12.76 -14.10
CA ILE A 210 -5.51 -13.30 -12.90
C ILE A 210 -4.83 -12.87 -11.59
N HIS A 211 -3.75 -12.08 -11.66
CA HIS A 211 -2.86 -11.75 -10.55
C HIS A 211 -3.19 -10.42 -9.87
N GLN A 212 -4.41 -9.94 -9.98
CA GLN A 212 -4.88 -8.78 -9.21
C GLN A 212 -4.56 -8.93 -7.73
N PRO A 213 -4.26 -7.82 -7.01
CA PRO A 213 -4.07 -7.80 -5.56
C PRO A 213 -5.24 -8.45 -4.82
N LYS A 214 -4.93 -9.31 -3.86
CA LYS A 214 -5.93 -10.03 -3.08
C LYS A 214 -5.67 -9.92 -1.59
N LEU A 215 -6.74 -9.80 -0.83
CA LEU A 215 -6.76 -10.02 0.60
C LEU A 215 -7.47 -11.35 0.85
N ARG A 216 -6.74 -12.33 1.38
CA ARG A 216 -7.31 -13.60 1.84
C ARG A 216 -7.70 -13.45 3.30
N ILE A 217 -8.95 -13.74 3.61
CA ILE A 217 -9.46 -13.76 4.97
C ILE A 217 -9.85 -15.19 5.31
N GLY A 218 -9.32 -15.70 6.40
CA GLY A 218 -9.66 -16.99 6.98
C GLY A 218 -10.43 -16.81 8.28
N TRP A 219 -11.44 -17.65 8.51
CA TRP A 219 -12.17 -17.69 9.76
C TRP A 219 -12.58 -19.10 10.15
N ASP A 220 -12.77 -19.27 11.46
CA ASP A 220 -13.42 -20.43 12.03
C ASP A 220 -14.86 -20.09 12.39
N ASP A 221 -15.78 -20.97 12.05
CA ASP A 221 -17.17 -20.86 12.48
C ASP A 221 -17.19 -21.08 14.01
N VAL A 222 -17.75 -20.14 14.74
CA VAL A 222 -17.97 -20.30 16.18
C VAL A 222 -19.19 -21.21 16.34
N ILE A 223 -18.97 -22.47 16.77
CA ILE A 223 -20.02 -23.46 17.06
C ILE A 223 -20.46 -23.35 18.51
#